data_e6707e6257afe03e516edee4c6a2d8c0
#
_entry.id   e6707e6257afe03e516edee4c6a2d8c0
#
_cell.length_a   1.000
_cell.length_b   1.000
_cell.length_c   1.000
_cell.angle_alpha   90.00
_cell.angle_beta   90.00
_cell.angle_gamma   90.00
#
_symmetry.space_group_name_H-M   'P 1'
#
loop_
_entity.id
_entity.type
_entity.pdbx_description
1 polymer ?
#
loop_
_entity_poly.entity_id
_entity_poly.type
_entity_poly.pdbx_seq_one_letter_code
_entity_poly.pdbx_strand_id
1 'polypeptide(L)'
;MFAFLFSRGTFEGAMSSPLFLVVVVFWVWMFVDALRREEWVWAVFIGFFVISAIFYYFLVYRQDRTSAAGRTFELPGISDRRRIRELEDQIHHMDKAHDHAELGEIYLRQGKRDRACECFEAARERDGEDLDILAMLGKCYLGQGRVEESIALLERVVEEEVRHDYGQTQMTLGEAHAKRGNLDAAIAVWQSVLAGNTYAKARVLLGEALLAKGDTAAARAQFQEVVDEGVHTPEFQRRKDKPWVRRARQRLSKASETS
;
A
#
# COMPACT_ATOMS: atom_id res chain seq x y z
N MET A 1 -38.01 -10.14 21.16
CA MET A 1 -38.09 -10.97 19.93
C MET A 1 -37.25 -12.26 20.01
N PHE A 2 -36.30 -12.37 20.93
CA PHE A 2 -35.44 -13.59 21.12
C PHE A 2 -36.07 -14.68 22.03
N ALA A 3 -37.09 -14.35 22.79
CA ALA A 3 -37.74 -15.29 23.72
C ALA A 3 -38.68 -16.30 23.04
N PHE A 4 -39.04 -16.11 21.78
CA PHE A 4 -39.99 -16.98 21.05
C PHE A 4 -39.33 -18.22 20.41
N LEU A 5 -37.98 -18.26 20.36
CA LEU A 5 -37.25 -19.39 19.76
C LEU A 5 -36.90 -20.52 20.75
N PHE A 6 -37.26 -20.35 22.04
CA PHE A 6 -36.98 -21.35 23.11
C PHE A 6 -38.24 -21.99 23.70
N SER A 7 -39.29 -22.12 22.93
CA SER A 7 -40.43 -22.94 23.33
C SER A 7 -40.06 -24.45 23.17
N ARG A 8 -40.19 -25.24 24.24
CA ARG A 8 -39.83 -26.66 24.25
C ARG A 8 -40.44 -27.48 23.10
N GLY A 9 -41.61 -27.13 22.64
CA GLY A 9 -42.29 -27.82 21.53
C GLY A 9 -41.71 -27.57 20.13
N THR A 10 -41.07 -26.42 19.91
CA THR A 10 -40.41 -26.12 18.61
C THR A 10 -39.03 -26.71 18.50
N PHE A 11 -38.37 -26.96 19.65
CA PHE A 11 -37.03 -27.55 19.70
C PHE A 11 -37.05 -29.06 19.40
N GLU A 12 -38.05 -29.82 19.92
CA GLU A 12 -38.20 -31.25 19.65
C GLU A 12 -38.58 -31.51 18.18
N GLY A 13 -39.41 -30.67 17.57
CA GLY A 13 -39.74 -30.76 16.15
C GLY A 13 -38.60 -30.39 15.22
N ALA A 14 -37.73 -29.46 15.62
CA ALA A 14 -36.55 -29.08 14.85
C ALA A 14 -35.46 -30.13 14.89
N MET A 15 -35.25 -30.82 16.00
CA MET A 15 -34.26 -31.90 16.16
C MET A 15 -34.56 -33.13 15.31
N SER A 16 -35.82 -33.39 14.94
CA SER A 16 -36.24 -34.49 14.07
C SER A 16 -36.16 -34.17 12.57
N SER A 17 -35.84 -32.90 12.19
CA SER A 17 -35.72 -32.55 10.80
C SER A 17 -34.34 -32.88 10.24
N PRO A 18 -34.25 -33.54 9.07
CA PRO A 18 -32.96 -33.88 8.46
C PRO A 18 -32.13 -32.60 8.13
N LEU A 19 -32.78 -31.47 7.93
CA LEU A 19 -32.16 -30.18 7.69
C LEU A 19 -31.41 -29.65 8.92
N PHE A 20 -31.94 -29.83 10.13
CA PHE A 20 -31.30 -29.48 11.37
C PHE A 20 -30.01 -30.27 11.60
N LEU A 21 -30.04 -31.60 11.34
CA LEU A 21 -28.87 -32.45 11.41
C LEU A 21 -27.76 -31.99 10.45
N VAL A 22 -28.10 -31.61 9.22
CA VAL A 22 -27.12 -31.10 8.25
C VAL A 22 -26.48 -29.80 8.74
N VAL A 23 -27.27 -28.87 9.31
CA VAL A 23 -26.75 -27.60 9.86
C VAL A 23 -25.82 -27.83 11.05
N VAL A 24 -26.19 -28.76 11.95
CA VAL A 24 -25.35 -29.09 13.11
C VAL A 24 -24.04 -29.77 12.69
N VAL A 25 -24.08 -30.71 11.75
CA VAL A 25 -22.88 -31.36 11.21
C VAL A 25 -21.97 -30.36 10.53
N PHE A 26 -22.54 -29.45 9.73
CA PHE A 26 -21.79 -28.39 9.06
C PHE A 26 -21.15 -27.43 10.09
N TRP A 27 -21.88 -27.05 11.12
CA TRP A 27 -21.40 -26.17 12.18
C TRP A 27 -20.24 -26.81 12.96
N VAL A 28 -20.38 -28.08 13.39
CA VAL A 28 -19.33 -28.83 14.08
C VAL A 28 -18.10 -28.99 13.20
N TRP A 29 -18.31 -29.28 11.92
CA TRP A 29 -17.19 -29.41 10.98
C TRP A 29 -16.41 -28.11 10.82
N MET A 30 -17.07 -26.98 10.65
CA MET A 30 -16.43 -25.67 10.54
C MET A 30 -15.72 -25.28 11.85
N PHE A 31 -16.28 -25.61 13.00
CA PHE A 31 -15.66 -25.40 14.30
C PHE A 31 -14.37 -26.22 14.46
N VAL A 32 -14.39 -27.47 14.11
CA VAL A 32 -13.21 -28.36 14.15
C VAL A 32 -12.15 -27.91 13.13
N ASP A 33 -12.56 -27.44 11.95
CA ASP A 33 -11.63 -26.92 10.95
C ASP A 33 -10.94 -25.64 11.43
N ALA A 34 -11.67 -24.71 12.05
CA ALA A 34 -11.11 -23.50 12.65
C ALA A 34 -10.11 -23.81 13.77
N LEU A 35 -10.41 -24.80 14.62
CA LEU A 35 -9.48 -25.26 15.66
C LEU A 35 -8.21 -25.91 15.08
N ARG A 36 -8.34 -26.71 14.03
CA ARG A 36 -7.18 -27.36 13.37
C ARG A 36 -6.24 -26.36 12.69
N ARG A 37 -6.78 -25.21 12.25
CA ARG A 37 -6.02 -24.14 11.59
C ARG A 37 -5.47 -23.13 12.58
N GLU A 38 -5.67 -23.36 13.90
CA GLU A 38 -5.27 -22.44 14.98
C GLU A 38 -5.95 -21.05 14.89
N GLU A 39 -7.06 -20.94 14.19
CA GLU A 39 -7.85 -19.73 13.99
C GLU A 39 -8.79 -19.47 15.19
N TRP A 40 -8.20 -19.23 16.36
CA TRP A 40 -8.92 -19.10 17.63
C TRP A 40 -10.03 -18.05 17.63
N VAL A 41 -9.84 -16.96 16.89
CA VAL A 41 -10.86 -15.90 16.78
C VAL A 41 -12.12 -16.45 16.12
N TRP A 42 -11.98 -17.19 15.02
CA TRP A 42 -13.10 -17.81 14.32
C TRP A 42 -13.73 -18.95 15.11
N ALA A 43 -12.93 -19.75 15.81
CA ALA A 43 -13.44 -20.80 16.68
C ALA A 43 -14.37 -20.23 17.78
N VAL A 44 -13.99 -19.10 18.41
CA VAL A 44 -14.83 -18.43 19.39
C VAL A 44 -16.12 -17.90 18.76
N PHE A 45 -16.04 -17.22 17.61
CA PHE A 45 -17.22 -16.72 16.90
C PHE A 45 -18.16 -17.84 16.45
N ILE A 46 -17.63 -18.96 15.92
CA ILE A 46 -18.42 -20.11 15.49
C ILE A 46 -19.07 -20.79 16.71
N GLY A 47 -18.35 -20.84 17.85
CA GLY A 47 -18.88 -21.41 19.09
C GLY A 47 -20.09 -20.67 19.63
N PHE A 48 -20.15 -19.34 19.49
CA PHE A 48 -21.26 -18.52 20.00
C PHE A 48 -22.38 -18.27 18.97
N PHE A 49 -22.07 -18.23 17.67
CA PHE A 49 -23.03 -17.85 16.63
C PHE A 49 -23.00 -18.86 15.46
N VAL A 50 -24.05 -19.63 15.29
CA VAL A 50 -24.18 -20.58 14.17
C VAL A 50 -24.05 -19.89 12.79
N ILE A 51 -24.52 -18.67 12.66
CA ILE A 51 -24.43 -17.86 11.43
C ILE A 51 -22.97 -17.56 11.04
N SER A 52 -22.08 -17.46 12.01
CA SER A 52 -20.67 -17.19 11.73
C SER A 52 -19.95 -18.35 11.03
N ALA A 53 -20.45 -19.56 11.12
CA ALA A 53 -19.94 -20.70 10.36
C ALA A 53 -20.12 -20.50 8.84
N ILE A 54 -21.18 -19.82 8.41
CA ILE A 54 -21.43 -19.47 7.00
C ILE A 54 -20.42 -18.43 6.53
N PHE A 55 -20.17 -17.40 7.35
CA PHE A 55 -19.16 -16.38 7.05
C PHE A 55 -17.75 -16.97 7.00
N TYR A 56 -17.41 -17.86 7.95
CA TYR A 56 -16.14 -18.58 7.94
C TYR A 56 -15.96 -19.42 6.67
N TYR A 57 -17.01 -20.15 6.24
CA TYR A 57 -16.99 -20.93 5.00
C TYR A 57 -16.68 -20.05 3.79
N PHE A 58 -17.34 -18.91 3.63
CA PHE A 58 -17.13 -18.02 2.46
C PHE A 58 -15.83 -17.23 2.51
N LEU A 59 -15.41 -16.77 3.68
CA LEU A 59 -14.27 -15.89 3.84
C LEU A 59 -12.93 -16.64 4.01
N VAL A 60 -12.95 -17.81 4.65
CA VAL A 60 -11.74 -18.55 4.98
C VAL A 60 -11.68 -19.87 4.20
N TYR A 61 -12.64 -20.75 4.40
CA TYR A 61 -12.58 -22.12 3.87
C TYR A 61 -12.64 -22.20 2.34
N ARG A 62 -13.51 -21.41 1.68
CA ARG A 62 -13.62 -21.40 0.23
C ARG A 62 -12.42 -20.72 -0.46
N GLN A 63 -11.84 -19.71 0.18
CA GLN A 63 -10.71 -18.97 -0.37
C GLN A 63 -9.42 -19.81 -0.40
N ASP A 64 -9.22 -20.68 0.56
CA ASP A 64 -8.07 -21.59 0.62
C ASP A 64 -8.08 -22.67 -0.48
N ARG A 65 -9.26 -23.09 -0.96
CA ARG A 65 -9.36 -24.08 -2.05
C ARG A 65 -8.97 -23.52 -3.42
N THR A 66 -8.99 -22.18 -3.59
CA THR A 66 -8.62 -21.54 -4.85
C THR A 66 -7.17 -21.04 -4.85
N SER A 67 -6.48 -21.10 -3.73
CA SER A 67 -5.08 -20.68 -3.59
C SER A 67 -4.26 -21.84 -3.04
N ALA A 68 -3.48 -22.47 -3.89
CA ALA A 68 -2.53 -23.56 -3.51
C ALA A 68 -1.36 -23.09 -2.61
N ALA A 69 -1.44 -21.90 -2.05
CA ALA A 69 -0.54 -21.36 -1.05
C ALA A 69 -1.42 -20.82 0.08
N GLY A 70 -1.37 -21.48 1.23
CA GLY A 70 -2.15 -21.13 2.43
C GLY A 70 -1.96 -19.66 2.83
N ARG A 71 -2.94 -18.85 2.44
CA ARG A 71 -3.10 -17.50 3.02
C ARG A 71 -4.08 -17.65 4.17
N THR A 72 -3.54 -17.82 5.36
CA THR A 72 -4.29 -17.56 6.58
C THR A 72 -4.91 -16.16 6.48
N PHE A 73 -6.19 -16.03 6.85
CA PHE A 73 -6.81 -14.72 7.00
C PHE A 73 -6.14 -14.03 8.20
N GLU A 74 -5.04 -13.37 7.94
CA GLU A 74 -4.40 -12.50 8.92
C GLU A 74 -5.15 -11.16 8.94
N LEU A 75 -5.65 -10.80 10.11
CA LEU A 75 -6.19 -9.45 10.31
C LEU A 75 -5.11 -8.43 9.93
N PRO A 76 -5.45 -7.38 9.16
CA PRO A 76 -4.49 -6.35 8.78
C PRO A 76 -3.73 -5.84 10.01
N GLY A 77 -2.40 -5.98 10.00
CA GLY A 77 -1.52 -5.54 11.10
C GLY A 77 -1.13 -6.60 12.13
N ILE A 78 -1.65 -7.84 12.09
CA ILE A 78 -1.15 -8.93 12.96
C ILE A 78 0.17 -9.48 12.42
N SER A 79 0.25 -9.73 11.11
CA SER A 79 1.49 -10.11 10.43
C SER A 79 2.59 -9.08 10.66
N ASP A 80 2.27 -7.79 10.53
CA ASP A 80 3.23 -6.71 10.77
C ASP A 80 3.73 -6.72 12.23
N ARG A 81 2.85 -6.93 13.22
CA ARG A 81 3.26 -6.96 14.64
C ARG A 81 4.18 -8.14 14.97
N ARG A 82 3.93 -9.28 14.33
CA ARG A 82 4.79 -10.47 14.48
C ARG A 82 6.14 -10.18 13.81
N ARG A 83 6.13 -9.69 12.57
CA ARG A 83 7.34 -9.38 11.83
C ARG A 83 8.20 -8.30 12.52
N ILE A 84 7.57 -7.25 13.08
CA ILE A 84 8.27 -6.24 13.87
C ILE A 84 9.04 -6.88 15.03
N ARG A 85 8.42 -7.77 15.81
CA ARG A 85 9.10 -8.43 16.93
C ARG A 85 10.26 -9.31 16.47
N GLU A 86 10.05 -10.07 15.39
CA GLU A 86 11.11 -10.90 14.80
C GLU A 86 12.30 -10.04 14.33
N LEU A 87 12.04 -8.88 13.72
CA LEU A 87 13.08 -7.96 13.29
C LEU A 87 13.77 -7.28 14.49
N GLU A 88 13.03 -6.86 15.50
CA GLU A 88 13.59 -6.30 16.74
C GLU A 88 14.52 -7.32 17.43
N ASP A 89 14.15 -8.61 17.47
CA ASP A 89 14.99 -9.69 17.99
C ASP A 89 16.23 -9.90 17.12
N GLN A 90 16.09 -9.88 15.78
CA GLN A 90 17.21 -10.02 14.83
C GLN A 90 18.18 -8.85 14.95
N ILE A 91 17.70 -7.61 15.04
CA ILE A 91 18.49 -6.40 15.25
C ILE A 91 19.26 -6.50 16.58
N HIS A 92 18.61 -6.97 17.63
CA HIS A 92 19.28 -7.15 18.93
C HIS A 92 20.45 -8.15 18.87
N HIS A 93 20.35 -9.19 18.04
CA HIS A 93 21.36 -10.24 17.95
C HIS A 93 22.43 -9.98 16.88
N MET A 94 22.06 -9.44 15.73
CA MET A 94 22.95 -9.36 14.57
C MET A 94 23.14 -7.96 13.99
N ASP A 95 22.28 -7.01 14.35
CA ASP A 95 22.35 -5.58 14.00
C ASP A 95 22.67 -5.27 12.52
N LYS A 96 21.95 -5.92 11.59
CA LYS A 96 22.18 -5.79 10.15
C LYS A 96 21.40 -4.63 9.55
N ALA A 97 21.99 -3.95 8.56
CA ALA A 97 21.35 -2.87 7.81
C ALA A 97 20.01 -3.28 7.21
N HIS A 98 19.95 -4.46 6.59
CA HIS A 98 18.73 -5.01 5.98
C HIS A 98 17.55 -5.13 6.97
N ASP A 99 17.81 -5.60 8.20
CA ASP A 99 16.75 -5.79 9.20
C ASP A 99 16.16 -4.44 9.64
N HIS A 100 17.01 -3.42 9.79
CA HIS A 100 16.56 -2.05 10.04
C HIS A 100 15.77 -1.48 8.86
N ALA A 101 16.22 -1.71 7.62
CA ALA A 101 15.54 -1.23 6.42
C ALA A 101 14.14 -1.86 6.30
N GLU A 102 14.01 -3.19 6.50
CA GLU A 102 12.72 -3.89 6.47
C GLU A 102 11.77 -3.37 7.57
N LEU A 103 12.29 -3.14 8.78
CA LEU A 103 11.51 -2.54 9.87
C LEU A 103 11.03 -1.14 9.51
N GLY A 104 11.88 -0.33 8.88
CA GLY A 104 11.54 0.99 8.37
C GLY A 104 10.41 0.96 7.34
N GLU A 105 10.45 0.02 6.40
CA GLU A 105 9.37 -0.18 5.42
C GLU A 105 8.03 -0.53 6.07
N ILE A 106 8.04 -1.40 7.09
CA ILE A 106 6.83 -1.73 7.83
C ILE A 106 6.25 -0.48 8.49
N TYR A 107 7.09 0.35 9.13
CA TYR A 107 6.63 1.60 9.74
C TYR A 107 6.12 2.61 8.71
N LEU A 108 6.71 2.68 7.50
CA LEU A 108 6.17 3.51 6.41
C LEU A 108 4.77 3.05 5.98
N ARG A 109 4.56 1.74 5.80
CA ARG A 109 3.22 1.20 5.48
C ARG A 109 2.19 1.50 6.57
N GLN A 110 2.62 1.54 7.83
CA GLN A 110 1.77 1.91 8.97
C GLN A 110 1.57 3.42 9.11
N GLY A 111 2.21 4.25 8.29
CA GLY A 111 2.15 5.71 8.37
C GLY A 111 2.98 6.33 9.50
N LYS A 112 3.81 5.53 10.19
CA LYS A 112 4.69 5.96 11.30
C LYS A 112 6.02 6.48 10.75
N ARG A 113 5.97 7.65 10.09
CA ARG A 113 7.10 8.19 9.34
C ARG A 113 8.35 8.44 10.17
N ASP A 114 8.21 8.97 11.38
CA ASP A 114 9.37 9.29 12.21
C ASP A 114 10.14 8.03 12.60
N ARG A 115 9.43 6.98 13.02
CA ARG A 115 10.06 5.67 13.31
C ARG A 115 10.69 5.03 12.06
N ALA A 116 10.06 5.21 10.91
CA ALA A 116 10.64 4.72 9.65
C ALA A 116 11.96 5.42 9.33
N CYS A 117 12.02 6.75 9.51
CA CYS A 117 13.26 7.50 9.32
C CYS A 117 14.35 7.04 10.28
N GLU A 118 14.07 6.87 11.58
CA GLU A 118 15.01 6.35 12.57
C GLU A 118 15.58 4.98 12.15
N CYS A 119 14.71 4.09 11.65
CA CYS A 119 15.15 2.79 11.16
C CYS A 119 16.04 2.90 9.91
N PHE A 120 15.71 3.75 8.95
CA PHE A 120 16.55 3.95 7.76
C PHE A 120 17.85 4.69 8.06
N GLU A 121 17.87 5.62 9.04
CA GLU A 121 19.10 6.23 9.54
C GLU A 121 20.01 5.17 10.16
N ALA A 122 19.46 4.29 11.01
CA ALA A 122 20.19 3.17 11.58
C ALA A 122 20.68 2.17 10.51
N ALA A 123 19.89 1.89 9.49
CA ALA A 123 20.30 1.06 8.36
C ALA A 123 21.51 1.67 7.62
N ARG A 124 21.45 2.99 7.32
CA ARG A 124 22.54 3.72 6.66
C ARG A 124 23.82 3.74 7.46
N GLU A 125 23.76 3.80 8.80
CA GLU A 125 24.96 3.74 9.65
C GLU A 125 25.71 2.40 9.51
N ARG A 126 25.01 1.32 9.14
CA ARG A 126 25.57 -0.03 8.97
C ARG A 126 25.97 -0.32 7.53
N ASP A 127 25.21 0.22 6.58
CA ASP A 127 25.53 0.16 5.16
C ASP A 127 25.15 1.50 4.50
N GLY A 128 26.13 2.36 4.37
CA GLY A 128 25.97 3.71 3.81
C GLY A 128 26.02 3.78 2.30
N GLU A 129 26.29 2.65 1.63
CA GLU A 129 26.41 2.58 0.17
C GLU A 129 25.21 1.91 -0.48
N ASP A 130 24.32 1.27 0.29
CA ASP A 130 23.11 0.65 -0.23
C ASP A 130 22.13 1.70 -0.79
N LEU A 131 21.91 1.64 -2.11
CA LEU A 131 21.10 2.61 -2.83
C LEU A 131 19.62 2.56 -2.43
N ASP A 132 19.09 1.38 -2.09
CA ASP A 132 17.71 1.22 -1.62
C ASP A 132 17.52 1.93 -0.28
N ILE A 133 18.47 1.76 0.65
CA ILE A 133 18.45 2.44 1.95
C ILE A 133 18.51 3.95 1.77
N LEU A 134 19.43 4.44 0.92
CA LEU A 134 19.57 5.88 0.64
C LEU A 134 18.30 6.46 0.00
N ALA A 135 17.70 5.75 -0.96
CA ALA A 135 16.46 6.17 -1.61
C ALA A 135 15.28 6.23 -0.62
N MET A 136 15.12 5.21 0.24
CA MET A 136 14.07 5.18 1.26
C MET A 136 14.26 6.27 2.31
N LEU A 137 15.49 6.52 2.75
CA LEU A 137 15.81 7.58 3.68
C LEU A 137 15.55 8.96 3.06
N GLY A 138 15.95 9.19 1.80
CA GLY A 138 15.65 10.41 1.06
C GLY A 138 14.15 10.68 0.98
N LYS A 139 13.34 9.65 0.71
CA LYS A 139 11.88 9.73 0.70
C LYS A 139 11.30 10.05 2.09
N CYS A 140 11.87 9.48 3.14
CA CYS A 140 11.50 9.79 4.52
C CYS A 140 11.78 11.25 4.87
N TYR A 141 12.97 11.75 4.57
CA TYR A 141 13.36 13.15 4.81
C TYR A 141 12.46 14.13 4.06
N LEU A 142 12.10 13.82 2.80
CA LEU A 142 11.13 14.62 2.06
C LEU A 142 9.77 14.69 2.78
N GLY A 143 9.34 13.56 3.34
CA GLY A 143 8.10 13.47 4.12
C GLY A 143 8.13 14.30 5.41
N GLN A 144 9.29 14.40 6.07
CA GLN A 144 9.52 15.23 7.28
C GLN A 144 9.76 16.71 6.96
N GLY A 145 9.95 17.07 5.67
CA GLY A 145 10.28 18.44 5.26
C GLY A 145 11.78 18.78 5.30
N ARG A 146 12.65 17.80 5.54
CA ARG A 146 14.11 17.91 5.46
C ARG A 146 14.53 17.84 3.98
N VAL A 147 14.16 18.88 3.23
CA VAL A 147 14.20 18.86 1.75
C VAL A 147 15.62 18.77 1.22
N GLU A 148 16.56 19.54 1.78
CA GLU A 148 17.95 19.58 1.32
C GLU A 148 18.66 18.23 1.52
N GLU A 149 18.44 17.62 2.66
CA GLU A 149 19.00 16.30 2.98
C GLU A 149 18.39 15.20 2.08
N SER A 150 17.09 15.31 1.78
CA SER A 150 16.43 14.44 0.83
C SER A 150 17.06 14.54 -0.56
N ILE A 151 17.27 15.76 -1.06
CA ILE A 151 17.86 16.00 -2.39
C ILE A 151 19.26 15.38 -2.44
N ALA A 152 20.12 15.66 -1.46
CA ALA A 152 21.49 15.15 -1.44
C ALA A 152 21.57 13.61 -1.51
N LEU A 153 20.67 12.90 -0.81
CA LEU A 153 20.62 11.44 -0.87
C LEU A 153 20.09 10.93 -2.21
N LEU A 154 18.99 11.53 -2.70
CA LEU A 154 18.36 11.10 -3.95
C LEU A 154 19.22 11.40 -5.19
N GLU A 155 19.93 12.53 -5.20
CA GLU A 155 20.91 12.88 -6.26
C GLU A 155 22.01 11.81 -6.31
N ARG A 156 22.59 11.42 -5.17
CA ARG A 156 23.59 10.37 -5.11
C ARG A 156 23.08 9.05 -5.70
N VAL A 157 21.86 8.62 -5.32
CA VAL A 157 21.27 7.39 -5.89
C VAL A 157 21.08 7.48 -7.39
N VAL A 158 20.58 8.62 -7.90
CA VAL A 158 20.33 8.83 -9.33
C VAL A 158 21.63 8.95 -10.12
N GLU A 159 22.70 9.49 -9.54
CA GLU A 159 24.03 9.56 -10.16
C GLU A 159 24.62 8.16 -10.35
N GLU A 160 24.46 7.25 -9.38
CA GLU A 160 24.96 5.88 -9.46
C GLU A 160 24.04 5.01 -10.32
N GLU A 161 22.72 5.09 -10.13
CA GLU A 161 21.74 4.33 -10.88
C GLU A 161 20.56 5.20 -11.33
N VAL A 162 20.62 5.70 -12.56
CA VAL A 162 19.63 6.61 -13.13
C VAL A 162 18.21 6.04 -13.10
N ARG A 163 18.03 4.73 -13.28
CA ARG A 163 16.72 4.07 -13.30
C ARG A 163 16.41 3.28 -12.02
N HIS A 164 17.04 3.66 -10.92
CA HIS A 164 16.77 3.05 -9.62
C HIS A 164 15.27 2.99 -9.34
N ASP A 165 14.78 1.82 -8.90
CA ASP A 165 13.36 1.53 -8.65
C ASP A 165 12.46 1.99 -9.83
N TYR A 166 12.85 1.63 -11.06
CA TYR A 166 12.11 1.99 -12.29
C TYR A 166 11.85 3.49 -12.43
N GLY A 167 12.73 4.35 -11.91
CA GLY A 167 12.59 5.80 -11.93
C GLY A 167 11.74 6.40 -10.81
N GLN A 168 11.32 5.63 -9.81
CA GLN A 168 10.59 6.16 -8.66
C GLN A 168 11.46 7.08 -7.81
N THR A 169 12.75 6.78 -7.69
CA THR A 169 13.73 7.63 -7.00
C THR A 169 13.85 8.98 -7.69
N GLN A 170 13.97 8.99 -9.03
CA GLN A 170 13.94 10.23 -9.80
C GLN A 170 12.63 11.00 -9.61
N MET A 171 11.48 10.32 -9.60
CA MET A 171 10.20 10.99 -9.33
C MET A 171 10.20 11.68 -7.97
N THR A 172 10.74 11.03 -6.94
CA THR A 172 10.84 11.60 -5.60
C THR A 172 11.82 12.79 -5.57
N LEU A 173 12.93 12.71 -6.30
CA LEU A 173 13.88 13.80 -6.46
C LEU A 173 13.22 15.03 -7.11
N GLY A 174 12.42 14.83 -8.16
CA GLY A 174 11.63 15.91 -8.77
C GLY A 174 10.66 16.56 -7.77
N GLU A 175 9.98 15.77 -6.94
CA GLU A 175 9.11 16.29 -5.87
C GLU A 175 9.91 17.09 -4.83
N ALA A 176 11.12 16.66 -4.48
CA ALA A 176 11.99 17.37 -3.56
C ALA A 176 12.44 18.72 -4.12
N HIS A 177 12.86 18.76 -5.39
CA HIS A 177 13.19 20.02 -6.06
C HIS A 177 12.00 20.98 -6.14
N ALA A 178 10.81 20.49 -6.49
CA ALA A 178 9.59 21.28 -6.52
C ALA A 178 9.25 21.85 -5.14
N LYS A 179 9.42 21.05 -4.07
CA LYS A 179 9.18 21.50 -2.70
C LYS A 179 10.20 22.54 -2.22
N ARG A 180 11.44 22.46 -2.71
CA ARG A 180 12.46 23.51 -2.52
C ARG A 180 12.17 24.80 -3.30
N GLY A 181 11.26 24.75 -4.26
CA GLY A 181 10.95 25.86 -5.17
C GLY A 181 11.82 25.90 -6.45
N ASN A 182 12.71 24.93 -6.64
CA ASN A 182 13.51 24.81 -7.86
C ASN A 182 12.72 24.08 -8.95
N LEU A 183 11.80 24.82 -9.59
CA LEU A 183 10.91 24.28 -10.61
C LEU A 183 11.66 23.83 -11.87
N ASP A 184 12.78 24.48 -12.21
CA ASP A 184 13.57 24.10 -13.40
C ASP A 184 14.18 22.71 -13.22
N ALA A 185 14.80 22.43 -12.08
CA ALA A 185 15.33 21.12 -11.79
C ALA A 185 14.22 20.05 -11.72
N ALA A 186 13.10 20.37 -11.08
CA ALA A 186 11.95 19.46 -11.02
C ALA A 186 11.43 19.07 -12.42
N ILE A 187 11.27 20.07 -13.31
CA ILE A 187 10.84 19.87 -14.69
C ILE A 187 11.84 18.97 -15.44
N ALA A 188 13.14 19.26 -15.35
CA ALA A 188 14.18 18.48 -16.02
C ALA A 188 14.16 17.00 -15.57
N VAL A 189 14.04 16.77 -14.27
CA VAL A 189 13.97 15.41 -13.69
C VAL A 189 12.73 14.67 -14.19
N TRP A 190 11.54 15.27 -14.15
CA TRP A 190 10.31 14.60 -14.61
C TRP A 190 10.30 14.37 -16.12
N GLN A 191 10.89 15.26 -16.91
CA GLN A 191 11.08 15.04 -18.35
C GLN A 191 11.99 13.83 -18.61
N SER A 192 13.08 13.69 -17.84
CA SER A 192 13.96 12.53 -17.92
C SER A 192 13.23 11.22 -17.58
N VAL A 193 12.39 11.22 -16.53
CA VAL A 193 11.55 10.06 -16.18
C VAL A 193 10.62 9.69 -17.32
N LEU A 194 9.97 10.69 -17.94
CA LEU A 194 9.00 10.49 -19.02
C LEU A 194 9.63 10.09 -20.36
N ALA A 195 10.91 10.31 -20.56
CA ALA A 195 11.63 9.82 -21.74
C ALA A 195 11.69 8.27 -21.81
N GLY A 196 11.56 7.60 -20.68
CA GLY A 196 11.59 6.12 -20.61
C GLY A 196 10.34 5.46 -20.02
N ASN A 197 9.38 6.23 -19.51
CA ASN A 197 8.22 5.71 -18.80
C ASN A 197 6.97 6.56 -19.04
N THR A 198 5.78 5.96 -18.98
CA THR A 198 4.48 6.63 -19.10
C THR A 198 3.79 6.74 -17.74
N TYR A 199 4.41 7.48 -16.80
CA TYR A 199 3.82 7.65 -15.48
C TYR A 199 2.85 8.85 -15.45
N ALA A 200 1.56 8.59 -15.29
CA ALA A 200 0.53 9.62 -15.14
C ALA A 200 0.85 10.61 -14.01
N LYS A 201 1.45 10.12 -12.90
CA LYS A 201 1.92 10.96 -11.80
C LYS A 201 2.98 11.98 -12.27
N ALA A 202 4.02 11.52 -12.97
CA ALA A 202 5.10 12.37 -13.44
C ALA A 202 4.60 13.45 -14.40
N ARG A 203 3.71 13.10 -15.33
CA ARG A 203 3.09 14.07 -16.28
C ARG A 203 2.27 15.13 -15.57
N VAL A 204 1.47 14.73 -14.56
CA VAL A 204 0.66 15.68 -13.79
C VAL A 204 1.55 16.65 -13.02
N LEU A 205 2.59 16.14 -12.35
CA LEU A 205 3.53 16.97 -11.59
C LEU A 205 4.32 17.91 -12.51
N LEU A 206 4.76 17.42 -13.67
CA LEU A 206 5.39 18.25 -14.72
C LEU A 206 4.45 19.36 -15.18
N GLY A 207 3.19 19.02 -15.49
CA GLY A 207 2.20 20.03 -15.89
C GLY A 207 1.95 21.07 -14.81
N GLU A 208 1.92 20.70 -13.54
CA GLU A 208 1.77 21.66 -12.44
C GLU A 208 2.99 22.57 -12.26
N ALA A 209 4.19 22.04 -12.43
CA ALA A 209 5.41 22.86 -12.40
C ALA A 209 5.46 23.85 -13.58
N LEU A 210 5.06 23.42 -14.79
CA LEU A 210 4.93 24.29 -15.96
C LEU A 210 3.91 25.40 -15.73
N LEU A 211 2.74 25.08 -15.13
CA LEU A 211 1.76 26.11 -14.73
C LEU A 211 2.36 27.12 -13.75
N ALA A 212 3.09 26.65 -12.76
CA ALA A 212 3.72 27.53 -11.76
C ALA A 212 4.78 28.44 -12.39
N LYS A 213 5.38 28.03 -13.52
CA LYS A 213 6.29 28.88 -14.34
C LYS A 213 5.57 29.76 -15.33
N GLY A 214 4.24 29.67 -15.46
CA GLY A 214 3.44 30.44 -16.39
C GLY A 214 3.31 29.86 -17.81
N ASP A 215 3.90 28.69 -18.07
CA ASP A 215 3.74 27.97 -19.35
C ASP A 215 2.44 27.17 -19.36
N THR A 216 1.34 27.89 -19.57
CA THR A 216 0.00 27.29 -19.56
C THR A 216 -0.25 26.37 -20.75
N ALA A 217 0.38 26.63 -21.89
CA ALA A 217 0.22 25.86 -23.11
C ALA A 217 0.86 24.48 -22.97
N ALA A 218 2.12 24.41 -22.53
CA ALA A 218 2.83 23.16 -22.29
C ALA A 218 2.17 22.36 -21.14
N ALA A 219 1.75 23.03 -20.07
CA ALA A 219 1.05 22.39 -18.96
C ALA A 219 -0.25 21.72 -19.42
N ARG A 220 -1.06 22.43 -20.24
CA ARG A 220 -2.31 21.88 -20.79
C ARG A 220 -2.06 20.64 -21.64
N ALA A 221 -1.01 20.65 -22.46
CA ALA A 221 -0.62 19.48 -23.26
C ALA A 221 -0.33 18.27 -22.39
N GLN A 222 0.43 18.45 -21.29
CA GLN A 222 0.73 17.35 -20.36
C GLN A 222 -0.53 16.78 -19.69
N PHE A 223 -1.45 17.63 -19.25
CA PHE A 223 -2.70 17.15 -18.63
C PHE A 223 -3.61 16.45 -19.65
N GLN A 224 -3.68 16.93 -20.89
CA GLN A 224 -4.49 16.30 -21.93
C GLN A 224 -3.97 14.89 -22.24
N GLU A 225 -2.66 14.72 -22.34
CA GLU A 225 -2.02 13.43 -22.59
C GLU A 225 -2.33 12.42 -21.50
N VAL A 226 -2.34 12.83 -20.20
CA VAL A 226 -2.77 11.95 -19.09
C VAL A 226 -4.21 11.48 -19.24
N VAL A 227 -5.09 12.36 -19.71
CA VAL A 227 -6.52 12.02 -19.90
C VAL A 227 -6.70 11.05 -21.04
N ASP A 228 -5.98 11.27 -22.14
CA ASP A 228 -6.08 10.45 -23.37
C ASP A 228 -5.46 9.08 -23.16
N GLU A 229 -4.28 8.98 -22.56
CA GLU A 229 -3.65 7.70 -22.18
C GLU A 229 -4.50 6.92 -21.19
N GLY A 230 -5.18 7.58 -20.25
CA GLY A 230 -6.03 6.93 -19.24
C GLY A 230 -7.18 6.10 -19.82
N VAL A 231 -7.57 6.35 -21.07
CA VAL A 231 -8.60 5.58 -21.79
C VAL A 231 -8.06 4.22 -22.25
N HIS A 232 -6.78 4.17 -22.64
CA HIS A 232 -6.13 2.97 -23.22
C HIS A 232 -5.37 2.14 -22.17
N THR A 233 -5.25 2.63 -20.94
CA THR A 233 -4.50 1.98 -19.87
C THR A 233 -5.16 0.67 -19.41
N PRO A 234 -4.40 -0.44 -19.19
CA PRO A 234 -4.91 -1.69 -18.64
C PRO A 234 -5.60 -1.50 -17.29
N GLU A 235 -6.61 -2.34 -16.99
CA GLU A 235 -7.46 -2.14 -15.80
C GLU A 235 -6.69 -2.10 -14.47
N PHE A 236 -5.67 -2.95 -14.32
CA PHE A 236 -4.85 -2.98 -13.09
C PHE A 236 -4.09 -1.66 -12.85
N GLN A 237 -3.62 -1.02 -13.93
CA GLN A 237 -2.90 0.26 -13.86
C GLN A 237 -3.89 1.42 -13.74
N ARG A 238 -5.05 1.33 -14.40
CA ARG A 238 -6.12 2.34 -14.34
C ARG A 238 -6.54 2.68 -12.90
N ARG A 239 -6.55 1.68 -12.00
CA ARG A 239 -6.86 1.91 -10.58
C ARG A 239 -5.81 2.79 -9.90
N LYS A 240 -4.52 2.59 -10.21
CA LYS A 240 -3.41 3.37 -9.67
C LYS A 240 -3.39 4.78 -10.23
N ASP A 241 -3.70 4.94 -11.52
CA ASP A 241 -3.63 6.22 -12.24
C ASP A 241 -4.90 7.08 -12.06
N LYS A 242 -6.01 6.49 -11.62
CA LYS A 242 -7.30 7.19 -11.43
C LYS A 242 -7.21 8.52 -10.67
N PRO A 243 -6.45 8.65 -9.55
CA PRO A 243 -6.30 9.93 -8.86
C PRO A 243 -5.63 10.99 -9.73
N TRP A 244 -4.62 10.59 -10.51
CA TRP A 244 -3.86 11.49 -11.38
C TRP A 244 -4.65 11.93 -12.60
N VAL A 245 -5.38 11.02 -13.24
CA VAL A 245 -6.32 11.35 -14.33
C VAL A 245 -7.40 12.33 -13.85
N ARG A 246 -7.96 12.10 -12.63
CA ARG A 246 -8.91 13.02 -12.03
C ARG A 246 -8.29 14.42 -11.81
N ARG A 247 -7.06 14.45 -11.29
CA ARG A 247 -6.32 15.71 -11.03
C ARG A 247 -6.04 16.46 -12.34
N ALA A 248 -5.62 15.75 -13.40
CA ALA A 248 -5.41 16.32 -14.73
C ALA A 248 -6.69 16.94 -15.29
N ARG A 249 -7.84 16.25 -15.24
CA ARG A 249 -9.14 16.78 -15.68
C ARG A 249 -9.53 18.05 -14.91
N GLN A 250 -9.31 18.07 -13.61
CA GLN A 250 -9.60 19.23 -12.77
C GLN A 250 -8.72 20.44 -13.13
N ARG A 251 -7.45 20.21 -13.51
CA ARG A 251 -6.56 21.29 -13.98
C ARG A 251 -6.98 21.83 -15.34
N LEU A 252 -7.39 20.94 -16.25
CA LEU A 252 -7.89 21.34 -17.56
C LEU A 252 -9.16 22.19 -17.47
N SER A 253 -10.13 21.82 -16.62
CA SER A 253 -11.36 22.60 -16.45
C SER A 253 -11.08 24.00 -15.91
N LYS A 254 -10.17 24.14 -14.92
CA LYS A 254 -9.78 25.45 -14.39
C LYS A 254 -9.05 26.31 -15.41
N ALA A 255 -8.21 25.71 -16.25
CA ALA A 255 -7.51 26.43 -17.31
C ALA A 255 -8.45 26.92 -18.43
N SER A 256 -9.61 26.31 -18.64
CA SER A 256 -10.63 26.77 -19.59
C SER A 256 -11.49 27.92 -19.08
N GLU A 257 -11.59 28.12 -17.75
CA GLU A 257 -12.34 29.20 -17.12
C GLU A 257 -11.56 30.52 -17.04
N THR A 258 -10.24 30.46 -17.21
CA THR A 258 -9.33 31.61 -17.10
C THR A 258 -8.84 32.13 -18.45
N SER A 259 -9.25 31.53 -19.57
CA SER A 259 -9.00 31.95 -20.96
C SER A 259 -10.18 32.65 -21.57
#